data_7f0222246bf65f8b33779fe67b278fc4
#
_entry.id   7f0222246bf65f8b33779fe67b278fc4
#
_cell.length_a   1.000
_cell.length_b   1.000
_cell.length_c   1.000
_cell.angle_alpha   90.00
_cell.angle_beta   90.00
_cell.angle_gamma   90.00
#
_symmetry.space_group_name_H-M   'P 1'
#
loop_
_entity.id
_entity.type
_entity.pdbx_description
1 polymer ?
#
loop_
_entity_poly.entity_id
_entity_poly.type
_entity_poly.pdbx_seq_one_letter_code
_entity_poly.pdbx_strand_id
1 'polypeptide(L)'
;MREPPVTRAKAIAERVARSLADRGARAVALVGSYARGDATAESDVDLAVIGDGPHYRLELHDGLLVSLGWAAAEEQRRRLYDPAYLGTHVPGWRTAIAVYDPEALAAATRQEARDWVWGQVEDRCDEWVAESFTGYAEEVQKLAASIKDGERTTASVQRSLLALRLAPVMALKRRLLYNSENQLWDILARELGAAWTEAQSDALGLGGESVEASCTAALRLFALAAEEVRPLLDERQLAVVEHALRRAETVTALLS
;
A
#
# COMPACT_ATOMS: atom_id res chain seq x y z
N MET A 1 -33.97 -3.53 -17.66
CA MET A 1 -32.68 -4.21 -17.66
C MET A 1 -31.68 -3.23 -17.07
N ARG A 2 -31.03 -3.53 -15.93
CA ARG A 2 -30.00 -2.62 -15.37
C ARG A 2 -28.76 -2.70 -16.24
N GLU A 3 -28.21 -1.55 -16.61
CA GLU A 3 -26.96 -1.43 -17.37
C GLU A 3 -25.82 -2.13 -16.62
N PRO A 4 -24.89 -2.82 -17.32
CA PRO A 4 -23.75 -3.44 -16.67
C PRO A 4 -22.95 -2.41 -15.85
N PRO A 5 -22.49 -2.72 -14.63
CA PRO A 5 -21.78 -1.79 -13.75
C PRO A 5 -20.60 -1.08 -14.44
N VAL A 6 -19.85 -1.79 -15.25
CA VAL A 6 -18.69 -1.25 -15.99
C VAL A 6 -19.11 -0.17 -17.01
N THR A 7 -20.24 -0.36 -17.73
CA THR A 7 -20.73 0.63 -18.71
C THR A 7 -21.14 1.93 -18.02
N ARG A 8 -21.82 1.82 -16.88
CA ARG A 8 -22.23 2.98 -16.07
C ARG A 8 -21.02 3.75 -15.51
N ALA A 9 -20.05 3.03 -14.95
CA ALA A 9 -18.83 3.66 -14.42
C ALA A 9 -18.06 4.39 -15.52
N LYS A 10 -17.93 3.78 -16.71
CA LYS A 10 -17.28 4.41 -17.85
C LYS A 10 -18.03 5.68 -18.31
N ALA A 11 -19.34 5.66 -18.39
CA ALA A 11 -20.14 6.83 -18.75
C ALA A 11 -19.98 7.98 -17.73
N ILE A 12 -19.91 7.65 -16.43
CA ILE A 12 -19.62 8.62 -15.37
C ILE A 12 -18.19 9.17 -15.55
N ALA A 13 -17.20 8.30 -15.75
CA ALA A 13 -15.81 8.69 -15.94
C ALA A 13 -15.65 9.66 -17.14
N GLU A 14 -16.29 9.39 -18.28
CA GLU A 14 -16.27 10.24 -19.46
C GLU A 14 -16.94 11.60 -19.24
N ARG A 15 -18.06 11.62 -18.49
CA ARG A 15 -18.74 12.88 -18.13
C ARG A 15 -17.90 13.73 -17.18
N VAL A 16 -17.35 13.11 -16.15
CA VAL A 16 -16.46 13.77 -15.19
C VAL A 16 -15.21 14.29 -15.89
N ALA A 17 -14.60 13.47 -16.76
CA ALA A 17 -13.41 13.86 -17.53
C ALA A 17 -13.64 15.12 -18.39
N ARG A 18 -14.79 15.26 -19.05
CA ARG A 18 -15.15 16.48 -19.79
C ARG A 18 -15.19 17.71 -18.89
N SER A 19 -15.85 17.59 -17.72
CA SER A 19 -15.89 18.69 -16.74
C SER A 19 -14.51 19.04 -16.18
N LEU A 20 -13.63 18.07 -16.04
CA LEU A 20 -12.26 18.28 -15.55
C LEU A 20 -11.37 18.93 -16.63
N ALA A 21 -11.59 18.61 -17.91
CA ALA A 21 -10.90 19.23 -19.03
C ALA A 21 -11.11 20.77 -19.05
N ASP A 22 -12.35 21.22 -18.82
CA ASP A 22 -12.69 22.64 -18.69
C ASP A 22 -12.03 23.31 -17.46
N ARG A 23 -11.50 22.53 -16.53
CA ARG A 23 -10.85 22.95 -15.29
C ARG A 23 -9.34 22.72 -15.27
N GLY A 24 -8.73 22.45 -16.41
CA GLY A 24 -7.28 22.31 -16.58
C GLY A 24 -6.74 20.89 -16.54
N ALA A 25 -7.59 19.85 -16.55
CA ALA A 25 -7.11 18.48 -16.72
C ALA A 25 -6.61 18.29 -18.17
N ARG A 26 -5.38 17.81 -18.31
CA ARG A 26 -4.74 17.54 -19.60
C ARG A 26 -5.00 16.09 -20.06
N ALA A 27 -5.15 15.17 -19.11
CA ALA A 27 -5.62 13.83 -19.38
C ALA A 27 -6.38 13.26 -18.17
N VAL A 28 -7.29 12.31 -18.41
CA VAL A 28 -8.00 11.56 -17.38
C VAL A 28 -8.03 10.09 -17.78
N ALA A 29 -7.63 9.23 -16.89
CA ALA A 29 -7.68 7.78 -17.07
C ALA A 29 -8.53 7.13 -15.95
N LEU A 30 -9.40 6.21 -16.33
CA LEU A 30 -10.05 5.29 -15.42
C LEU A 30 -9.02 4.24 -14.99
N VAL A 31 -8.87 4.05 -13.70
CA VAL A 31 -7.97 3.07 -13.08
C VAL A 31 -8.74 2.19 -12.09
N GLY A 32 -8.05 1.44 -11.24
CA GLY A 32 -8.70 0.66 -10.20
C GLY A 32 -9.55 -0.51 -10.70
N SER A 33 -10.52 -0.92 -9.90
CA SER A 33 -11.32 -2.13 -10.12
C SER A 33 -12.16 -2.10 -11.41
N TYR A 34 -12.72 -0.95 -11.76
CA TYR A 34 -13.48 -0.82 -13.01
C TYR A 34 -12.59 -0.93 -14.25
N ALA A 35 -11.37 -0.43 -14.20
CA ALA A 35 -10.43 -0.56 -15.32
C ALA A 35 -9.91 -2.00 -15.47
N ARG A 36 -9.77 -2.72 -14.37
CA ARG A 36 -9.37 -4.14 -14.36
C ARG A 36 -10.52 -5.09 -14.71
N GLY A 37 -11.78 -4.67 -14.50
CA GLY A 37 -12.96 -5.50 -14.74
C GLY A 37 -13.35 -6.39 -13.55
N ASP A 38 -12.81 -6.14 -12.35
CA ASP A 38 -13.11 -6.86 -11.10
C ASP A 38 -13.95 -6.04 -10.08
N ALA A 39 -14.56 -4.93 -10.55
CA ALA A 39 -15.41 -4.07 -9.74
C ALA A 39 -16.66 -4.80 -9.23
N THR A 40 -17.02 -4.51 -7.98
CA THR A 40 -18.27 -4.95 -7.33
C THR A 40 -19.31 -3.82 -7.32
N ALA A 41 -20.49 -4.08 -6.77
CA ALA A 41 -21.53 -3.06 -6.59
C ALA A 41 -21.14 -1.93 -5.63
N GLU A 42 -20.19 -2.19 -4.73
CA GLU A 42 -19.69 -1.25 -3.71
C GLU A 42 -18.40 -0.55 -4.15
N SER A 43 -17.90 -0.85 -5.37
CA SER A 43 -16.67 -0.23 -5.86
C SER A 43 -16.89 1.22 -6.23
N ASP A 44 -15.95 2.08 -5.87
CA ASP A 44 -15.83 3.45 -6.35
C ASP A 44 -15.19 3.52 -7.75
N VAL A 45 -15.35 4.67 -8.40
CA VAL A 45 -14.76 4.94 -9.72
C VAL A 45 -13.47 5.73 -9.50
N ASP A 46 -12.34 5.10 -9.78
CA ASP A 46 -11.02 5.71 -9.61
C ASP A 46 -10.55 6.41 -10.89
N LEU A 47 -10.27 7.70 -10.80
CA LEU A 47 -9.75 8.50 -11.90
C LEU A 47 -8.36 9.07 -11.57
N ALA A 48 -7.38 8.70 -12.37
CA ALA A 48 -6.09 9.35 -12.41
C ALA A 48 -6.19 10.57 -13.33
N VAL A 49 -5.99 11.76 -12.76
CA VAL A 49 -6.07 13.04 -13.49
C VAL A 49 -4.67 13.61 -13.68
N ILE A 50 -4.29 13.84 -14.92
CA ILE A 50 -3.02 14.50 -15.26
C ILE A 50 -3.31 15.99 -15.49
N GLY A 51 -2.69 16.84 -14.67
CA GLY A 51 -2.88 18.29 -14.71
C GLY A 51 -2.67 18.93 -13.35
N ASP A 52 -2.95 20.23 -13.27
CA ASP A 52 -2.86 21.00 -12.02
C ASP A 52 -4.20 20.97 -11.31
N GLY A 53 -4.20 20.48 -10.07
CA GLY A 53 -5.43 20.36 -9.28
C GLY A 53 -5.15 19.93 -7.84
N PRO A 54 -6.20 19.76 -7.02
CA PRO A 54 -6.04 19.27 -5.66
C PRO A 54 -5.51 17.82 -5.69
N HIS A 55 -4.53 17.51 -4.85
CA HIS A 55 -3.88 16.20 -4.83
C HIS A 55 -4.88 15.02 -4.82
N TYR A 56 -5.96 15.15 -4.05
CA TYR A 56 -7.03 14.17 -3.97
C TYR A 56 -8.38 14.85 -3.76
N ARG A 57 -9.42 14.33 -4.41
CA ARG A 57 -10.81 14.72 -4.19
C ARG A 57 -11.73 13.50 -4.33
N LEU A 58 -12.74 13.44 -3.48
CA LEU A 58 -13.80 12.46 -3.55
C LEU A 58 -15.11 13.18 -3.88
N GLU A 59 -15.81 12.72 -4.90
CA GLU A 59 -17.07 13.30 -5.37
C GLU A 59 -18.15 12.21 -5.45
N LEU A 60 -19.45 12.62 -5.43
CA LEU A 60 -20.58 11.71 -5.61
C LEU A 60 -21.26 11.99 -6.95
N HIS A 61 -21.27 11.01 -7.85
CA HIS A 61 -21.92 11.11 -9.17
C HIS A 61 -22.90 9.96 -9.36
N ASP A 62 -24.19 10.29 -9.51
CA ASP A 62 -25.28 9.31 -9.70
C ASP A 62 -25.30 8.19 -8.65
N GLY A 63 -24.93 8.52 -7.39
CA GLY A 63 -24.87 7.57 -6.29
C GLY A 63 -23.62 6.68 -6.26
N LEU A 64 -22.63 6.91 -7.13
CA LEU A 64 -21.31 6.29 -7.06
C LEU A 64 -20.27 7.29 -6.54
N LEU A 65 -19.40 6.84 -5.67
CA LEU A 65 -18.21 7.59 -5.29
C LEU A 65 -17.23 7.62 -6.46
N VAL A 66 -16.65 8.79 -6.71
CA VAL A 66 -15.63 9.00 -7.72
C VAL A 66 -14.41 9.60 -7.06
N SER A 67 -13.32 8.87 -7.04
CA SER A 67 -12.05 9.34 -6.52
C SER A 67 -11.22 9.99 -7.64
N LEU A 68 -10.66 11.17 -7.38
CA LEU A 68 -9.87 11.98 -8.32
C LEU A 68 -8.47 12.15 -7.73
N GLY A 69 -7.50 11.43 -8.26
CA GLY A 69 -6.09 11.58 -7.90
C GLY A 69 -5.37 12.46 -8.94
N TRP A 70 -5.01 13.70 -8.56
CA TRP A 70 -4.33 14.64 -9.45
C TRP A 70 -2.82 14.60 -9.29
N ALA A 71 -2.12 14.64 -10.40
CA ALA A 71 -0.69 14.91 -10.44
C ALA A 71 -0.26 15.38 -11.83
N ALA A 72 0.86 16.11 -11.92
CA ALA A 72 1.50 16.43 -13.18
C ALA A 72 1.94 15.15 -13.91
N ALA A 73 2.07 15.20 -15.24
CA ALA A 73 2.44 14.04 -16.05
C ALA A 73 3.78 13.43 -15.61
N GLU A 74 4.76 14.26 -15.31
CA GLU A 74 6.07 13.85 -14.82
C GLU A 74 5.97 13.15 -13.46
N GLU A 75 5.13 13.65 -12.55
CA GLU A 75 4.91 13.07 -11.24
C GLU A 75 4.22 11.71 -11.34
N GLN A 76 3.23 11.55 -12.24
CA GLN A 76 2.59 10.26 -12.49
C GLN A 76 3.62 9.21 -12.96
N ARG A 77 4.53 9.60 -13.85
CA ARG A 77 5.59 8.72 -14.34
C ARG A 77 6.65 8.45 -13.29
N ARG A 78 7.07 9.46 -12.52
CA ARG A 78 8.04 9.31 -11.42
C ARG A 78 7.56 8.26 -10.40
N ARG A 79 6.27 8.23 -10.07
CA ARG A 79 5.67 7.28 -9.12
C ARG A 79 5.76 5.82 -9.57
N LEU A 80 5.94 5.54 -10.86
CA LEU A 80 6.22 4.20 -11.35
C LEU A 80 7.54 3.64 -10.82
N TYR A 81 8.47 4.53 -10.46
CA TYR A 81 9.83 4.20 -10.01
C TYR A 81 10.06 4.55 -8.53
N ASP A 82 9.05 5.02 -7.84
CA ASP A 82 9.13 5.40 -6.44
C ASP A 82 8.65 4.25 -5.54
N PRO A 83 9.51 3.68 -4.68
CA PRO A 83 9.16 2.56 -3.81
C PRO A 83 7.90 2.80 -2.96
N ALA A 84 7.62 4.05 -2.57
CA ALA A 84 6.43 4.37 -1.78
C ALA A 84 5.11 4.21 -2.55
N TYR A 85 5.16 4.18 -3.89
CA TYR A 85 3.96 4.17 -4.74
C TYR A 85 3.89 2.99 -5.70
N LEU A 86 5.03 2.51 -6.20
CA LEU A 86 5.09 1.59 -7.34
C LEU A 86 4.28 0.31 -7.14
N GLY A 87 4.14 -0.17 -5.91
CA GLY A 87 3.44 -1.42 -5.58
C GLY A 87 2.03 -1.50 -6.17
N THR A 88 1.27 -0.40 -6.10
CA THR A 88 -0.08 -0.27 -6.67
C THR A 88 -0.10 0.59 -7.94
N HIS A 89 0.82 1.53 -8.07
CA HIS A 89 0.81 2.49 -9.17
C HIS A 89 1.13 1.83 -10.52
N VAL A 90 2.13 0.95 -10.56
CA VAL A 90 2.48 0.19 -11.78
C VAL A 90 1.31 -0.68 -12.26
N PRO A 91 0.68 -1.54 -11.43
CA PRO A 91 -0.48 -2.31 -11.85
C PRO A 91 -1.67 -1.44 -12.27
N GLY A 92 -1.91 -0.36 -11.53
CA GLY A 92 -2.99 0.59 -11.85
C GLY A 92 -2.84 1.19 -13.24
N TRP A 93 -1.65 1.66 -13.60
CA TRP A 93 -1.40 2.22 -14.93
C TRP A 93 -1.34 1.16 -16.04
N ARG A 94 -0.91 -0.07 -15.77
CA ARG A 94 -0.95 -1.16 -16.77
C ARG A 94 -2.34 -1.43 -17.29
N THR A 95 -3.35 -1.30 -16.46
CA THR A 95 -4.77 -1.55 -16.79
C THR A 95 -5.56 -0.28 -17.08
N ALA A 96 -4.96 0.90 -16.92
CA ALA A 96 -5.62 2.18 -17.10
C ALA A 96 -6.31 2.32 -18.46
N ILE A 97 -7.50 2.94 -18.47
CA ILE A 97 -8.30 3.23 -19.67
C ILE A 97 -8.37 4.76 -19.80
N ALA A 98 -7.73 5.33 -20.80
CA ALA A 98 -7.83 6.75 -21.10
C ALA A 98 -9.28 7.10 -21.48
N VAL A 99 -9.90 8.06 -20.76
CA VAL A 99 -11.24 8.56 -21.04
C VAL A 99 -11.20 10.00 -21.59
N TYR A 100 -10.10 10.71 -21.38
CA TYR A 100 -9.76 11.99 -22.00
C TYR A 100 -8.24 12.08 -22.09
N ASP A 101 -7.68 12.20 -23.30
CA ASP A 101 -6.21 12.19 -23.47
C ASP A 101 -5.77 12.81 -24.82
N PRO A 102 -6.06 14.12 -25.07
CA PRO A 102 -5.76 14.75 -26.34
C PRO A 102 -4.25 14.89 -26.62
N GLU A 103 -3.42 14.88 -25.59
CA GLU A 103 -1.96 15.01 -25.66
C GLU A 103 -1.24 13.65 -25.52
N ALA A 104 -1.97 12.53 -25.48
CA ALA A 104 -1.43 11.18 -25.29
C ALA A 104 -0.61 10.99 -23.99
N LEU A 105 -0.86 11.79 -22.94
CA LEU A 105 -0.12 11.74 -21.67
C LEU A 105 -0.46 10.46 -20.87
N ALA A 106 -1.75 10.11 -20.80
CA ALA A 106 -2.19 8.89 -20.16
C ALA A 106 -1.72 7.65 -20.92
N ALA A 107 -1.78 7.69 -22.26
CA ALA A 107 -1.26 6.61 -23.11
C ALA A 107 0.25 6.41 -22.90
N ALA A 108 1.03 7.48 -22.82
CA ALA A 108 2.48 7.42 -22.56
C ALA A 108 2.79 6.81 -21.19
N THR A 109 2.10 7.26 -20.12
CA THR A 109 2.28 6.72 -18.78
C THR A 109 1.91 5.23 -18.71
N ARG A 110 0.82 4.85 -19.37
CA ARG A 110 0.41 3.44 -19.47
C ARG A 110 1.44 2.59 -20.20
N GLN A 111 2.02 3.10 -21.30
CA GLN A 111 3.06 2.37 -22.03
C GLN A 111 4.30 2.19 -21.17
N GLU A 112 4.74 3.23 -20.49
CA GLU A 112 5.87 3.16 -19.56
C GLU A 112 5.63 2.16 -18.42
N ALA A 113 4.41 2.11 -17.85
CA ALA A 113 4.05 1.10 -16.85
C ALA A 113 4.05 -0.33 -17.40
N ARG A 114 3.74 -0.53 -18.69
CA ARG A 114 3.82 -1.85 -19.34
C ARG A 114 5.25 -2.31 -19.58
N ASP A 115 6.14 -1.39 -19.95
CA ASP A 115 7.55 -1.64 -20.19
C ASP A 115 8.37 -1.71 -18.90
N TRP A 116 7.77 -1.35 -17.76
CA TRP A 116 8.40 -1.33 -16.46
C TRP A 116 8.79 -2.74 -15.99
N VAL A 117 10.02 -2.88 -15.48
CA VAL A 117 10.58 -4.10 -14.89
C VAL A 117 11.33 -3.81 -13.60
N TRP A 118 11.39 -4.78 -12.70
CA TRP A 118 12.04 -4.65 -11.38
C TRP A 118 13.48 -4.16 -11.44
N GLY A 119 14.27 -4.62 -12.42
CA GLY A 119 15.68 -4.23 -12.57
C GLY A 119 15.91 -2.71 -12.71
N GLN A 120 14.89 -1.92 -13.02
CA GLN A 120 14.99 -0.45 -13.10
C GLN A 120 14.96 0.24 -11.73
N VAL A 121 14.54 -0.46 -10.68
CA VAL A 121 14.29 0.11 -9.34
C VAL A 121 14.84 -0.74 -8.20
N GLU A 122 15.53 -1.82 -8.48
CA GLU A 122 15.90 -2.85 -7.50
C GLU A 122 16.67 -2.26 -6.33
N ASP A 123 17.79 -1.57 -6.59
CA ASP A 123 18.62 -0.95 -5.56
C ASP A 123 17.83 0.06 -4.71
N ARG A 124 17.01 0.88 -5.39
CA ARG A 124 16.18 1.89 -4.72
C ARG A 124 15.11 1.26 -3.84
N CYS A 125 14.54 0.12 -4.26
CA CYS A 125 13.60 -0.63 -3.43
C CYS A 125 14.29 -1.26 -2.22
N ASP A 126 15.50 -1.78 -2.38
CA ASP A 126 16.27 -2.37 -1.28
C ASP A 126 16.67 -1.31 -0.26
N GLU A 127 17.13 -0.14 -0.69
CA GLU A 127 17.39 1.01 0.18
C GLU A 127 16.13 1.45 0.95
N TRP A 128 15.00 1.60 0.25
CA TRP A 128 13.75 1.99 0.86
C TRP A 128 13.22 0.96 1.87
N VAL A 129 13.34 -0.33 1.55
CA VAL A 129 12.97 -1.44 2.46
C VAL A 129 13.83 -1.40 3.72
N ALA A 130 15.15 -1.29 3.57
CA ALA A 130 16.08 -1.23 4.70
C ALA A 130 15.80 -0.03 5.62
N GLU A 131 15.62 1.16 5.04
CA GLU A 131 15.37 2.40 5.79
C GLU A 131 14.00 2.37 6.48
N SER A 132 12.92 1.99 5.76
CA SER A 132 11.58 1.90 6.31
C SER A 132 11.47 0.88 7.43
N PHE A 133 12.06 -0.31 7.23
CA PHE A 133 12.07 -1.36 8.23
C PHE A 133 12.83 -0.94 9.49
N THR A 134 14.00 -0.33 9.33
CA THR A 134 14.79 0.20 10.46
C THR A 134 13.99 1.24 11.24
N GLY A 135 13.23 2.10 10.57
CA GLY A 135 12.35 3.08 11.21
C GLY A 135 11.33 2.43 12.12
N TYR A 136 10.79 1.27 11.79
CA TYR A 136 9.78 0.57 12.62
C TYR A 136 10.34 -0.02 13.92
N ALA A 137 11.64 -0.02 14.14
CA ALA A 137 12.23 -0.30 15.43
C ALA A 137 11.75 0.68 16.53
N GLU A 138 11.38 1.92 16.15
CA GLU A 138 10.79 2.90 17.06
C GLU A 138 9.40 2.45 17.55
N GLU A 139 8.56 1.92 16.67
CA GLU A 139 7.25 1.38 17.03
C GLU A 139 7.37 0.15 17.93
N VAL A 140 8.36 -0.72 17.69
CA VAL A 140 8.68 -1.84 18.59
C VAL A 140 9.09 -1.35 19.96
N GLN A 141 9.94 -0.32 20.05
CA GLN A 141 10.37 0.27 21.32
C GLN A 141 9.17 0.85 22.10
N LYS A 142 8.29 1.59 21.42
CA LYS A 142 7.07 2.16 22.01
C LYS A 142 6.10 1.08 22.47
N LEU A 143 5.89 0.04 21.63
CA LEU A 143 5.04 -1.09 21.99
C LEU A 143 5.55 -1.81 23.23
N ALA A 144 6.85 -2.11 23.27
CA ALA A 144 7.48 -2.77 24.42
C ALA A 144 7.37 -1.96 25.72
N ALA A 145 7.56 -0.64 25.64
CA ALA A 145 7.38 0.26 26.78
C ALA A 145 5.92 0.26 27.26
N SER A 146 4.97 0.44 26.33
CA SER A 146 3.54 0.51 26.66
C SER A 146 3.00 -0.78 27.31
N ILE A 147 3.48 -1.94 26.87
CA ILE A 147 3.13 -3.23 27.50
C ILE A 147 3.63 -3.25 28.94
N LYS A 148 4.90 -2.88 29.17
CA LYS A 148 5.52 -2.87 30.50
C LYS A 148 4.80 -1.92 31.47
N ASP A 149 4.37 -0.76 30.96
CA ASP A 149 3.75 0.30 31.78
C ASP A 149 2.21 0.14 31.86
N GLY A 150 1.62 -0.88 31.24
CA GLY A 150 0.18 -1.17 31.26
C GLY A 150 -0.65 -0.20 30.41
N GLU A 151 -0.03 0.52 29.50
CA GLU A 151 -0.68 1.52 28.62
C GLU A 151 -1.38 0.86 27.41
N ARG A 152 -2.52 0.21 27.66
CA ARG A 152 -3.24 -0.61 26.67
C ARG A 152 -3.58 0.15 25.38
N THR A 153 -3.96 1.42 25.45
CA THR A 153 -4.30 2.23 24.26
C THR A 153 -3.08 2.42 23.39
N THR A 154 -1.97 2.87 23.96
CA THR A 154 -0.71 3.09 23.23
C THR A 154 -0.20 1.78 22.64
N ALA A 155 -0.23 0.69 23.41
CA ALA A 155 0.13 -0.65 22.92
C ALA A 155 -0.72 -1.07 21.71
N SER A 156 -2.04 -0.90 21.77
CA SER A 156 -2.94 -1.24 20.66
C SER A 156 -2.66 -0.41 19.40
N VAL A 157 -2.32 0.88 19.55
CA VAL A 157 -1.94 1.74 18.41
C VAL A 157 -0.64 1.26 17.78
N GLN A 158 0.41 1.05 18.57
CA GLN A 158 1.71 0.61 18.03
C GLN A 158 1.65 -0.78 17.40
N ARG A 159 0.93 -1.72 18.02
CA ARG A 159 0.62 -3.01 17.42
C ARG A 159 -0.01 -2.87 16.03
N SER A 160 -1.04 -2.02 15.92
CA SER A 160 -1.75 -1.82 14.64
C SER A 160 -0.85 -1.17 13.59
N LEU A 161 -0.01 -0.22 13.98
CA LEU A 161 0.97 0.39 13.08
C LEU A 161 1.94 -0.66 12.53
N LEU A 162 2.50 -1.53 13.37
CA LEU A 162 3.39 -2.61 12.91
C LEU A 162 2.66 -3.56 11.96
N ALA A 163 1.47 -4.06 12.35
CA ALA A 163 0.69 -4.99 11.56
C ALA A 163 0.36 -4.43 10.16
N LEU A 164 0.05 -3.14 10.04
CA LEU A 164 -0.32 -2.51 8.77
C LEU A 164 0.89 -2.11 7.93
N ARG A 165 1.94 -1.56 8.54
CA ARG A 165 3.06 -0.95 7.81
C ARG A 165 4.13 -1.96 7.36
N LEU A 166 4.26 -3.10 8.02
CA LEU A 166 5.20 -4.13 7.59
C LEU A 166 4.79 -4.77 6.25
N ALA A 167 3.50 -4.85 5.96
CA ALA A 167 3.01 -5.49 4.75
C ALA A 167 3.54 -4.86 3.44
N PRO A 168 3.45 -3.54 3.18
CA PRO A 168 4.01 -2.95 1.96
C PRO A 168 5.54 -3.07 1.90
N VAL A 169 6.25 -3.04 3.03
CA VAL A 169 7.71 -3.27 3.06
C VAL A 169 8.04 -4.70 2.59
N MET A 170 7.31 -5.70 3.10
CA MET A 170 7.50 -7.08 2.70
C MET A 170 7.10 -7.35 1.25
N ALA A 171 6.08 -6.65 0.74
CA ALA A 171 5.72 -6.73 -0.68
C ALA A 171 6.89 -6.27 -1.56
N LEU A 172 7.52 -5.13 -1.25
CA LEU A 172 8.68 -4.65 -2.01
C LEU A 172 9.90 -5.55 -1.83
N LYS A 173 10.17 -6.03 -0.63
CA LYS A 173 11.24 -7.00 -0.37
C LYS A 173 11.09 -8.25 -1.23
N ARG A 174 9.87 -8.72 -1.45
CA ARG A 174 9.53 -9.90 -2.27
C ARG A 174 9.24 -9.56 -3.73
N ARG A 175 9.46 -8.29 -4.16
CA ARG A 175 9.21 -7.85 -5.54
C ARG A 175 7.77 -8.14 -6.00
N LEU A 176 6.80 -7.85 -5.12
CA LEU A 176 5.38 -8.06 -5.38
C LEU A 176 4.71 -6.75 -5.78
N LEU A 177 3.96 -6.79 -6.87
CA LEU A 177 3.01 -5.76 -7.24
C LEU A 177 1.60 -6.25 -6.86
N TYR A 178 0.74 -5.32 -6.42
CA TYR A 178 -0.63 -5.66 -6.01
C TYR A 178 -1.62 -4.62 -6.52
N ASN A 179 -2.84 -5.03 -6.84
CA ASN A 179 -3.83 -4.16 -7.47
C ASN A 179 -4.55 -3.24 -6.48
N SER A 180 -4.60 -3.63 -5.21
CA SER A 180 -5.18 -2.84 -4.13
C SER A 180 -4.60 -3.27 -2.79
N GLU A 181 -4.69 -2.41 -1.80
CA GLU A 181 -4.29 -2.72 -0.44
C GLU A 181 -5.05 -3.93 0.12
N ASN A 182 -6.33 -4.10 -0.23
CA ASN A 182 -7.12 -5.25 0.20
C ASN A 182 -6.57 -6.60 -0.27
N GLN A 183 -5.91 -6.65 -1.43
CA GLN A 183 -5.31 -7.89 -1.97
C GLN A 183 -3.92 -8.17 -1.40
N LEU A 184 -3.26 -7.15 -0.84
CA LEU A 184 -1.89 -7.26 -0.34
C LEU A 184 -1.75 -8.36 0.71
N TRP A 185 -2.72 -8.47 1.62
CA TRP A 185 -2.69 -9.42 2.73
C TRP A 185 -2.71 -10.87 2.25
N ASP A 186 -3.59 -11.20 1.32
CA ASP A 186 -3.69 -12.53 0.73
C ASP A 186 -2.45 -12.90 -0.11
N ILE A 187 -1.87 -11.91 -0.80
CA ILE A 187 -0.64 -12.08 -1.56
C ILE A 187 0.51 -12.43 -0.62
N LEU A 188 0.68 -11.66 0.45
CA LEU A 188 1.74 -11.89 1.43
C LEU A 188 1.56 -13.20 2.19
N ALA A 189 0.32 -13.57 2.54
CA ALA A 189 0.03 -14.85 3.18
C ALA A 189 0.51 -16.05 2.34
N ARG A 190 0.33 -15.97 1.02
CA ARG A 190 0.82 -17.02 0.09
C ARG A 190 2.34 -17.02 -0.06
N GLU A 191 2.94 -15.84 -0.13
CA GLU A 191 4.38 -15.69 -0.38
C GLU A 191 5.25 -15.94 0.86
N LEU A 192 4.80 -15.52 2.03
CA LEU A 192 5.56 -15.60 3.28
C LEU A 192 5.14 -16.81 4.15
N GLY A 193 4.02 -17.45 3.81
CA GLY A 193 3.59 -18.71 4.42
C GLY A 193 2.90 -18.58 5.77
N ALA A 194 2.71 -19.74 6.43
CA ALA A 194 1.84 -19.87 7.59
C ALA A 194 2.28 -19.04 8.80
N ALA A 195 3.59 -18.99 9.10
CA ALA A 195 4.10 -18.27 10.26
C ALA A 195 3.82 -16.75 10.16
N TRP A 196 3.97 -16.18 8.97
CA TRP A 196 3.61 -14.78 8.70
C TRP A 196 2.10 -14.57 8.83
N THR A 197 1.30 -15.42 8.17
CA THR A 197 -0.16 -15.32 8.13
C THR A 197 -0.76 -15.38 9.53
N GLU A 198 -0.31 -16.30 10.37
CA GLU A 198 -0.73 -16.41 11.75
C GLU A 198 -0.37 -15.15 12.55
N ALA A 199 0.91 -14.75 12.53
CA ALA A 199 1.36 -13.58 13.27
C ALA A 199 0.63 -12.30 12.83
N GLN A 200 0.34 -12.14 11.53
CA GLN A 200 -0.39 -10.99 11.02
C GLN A 200 -1.87 -11.02 11.41
N SER A 201 -2.52 -12.18 11.32
CA SER A 201 -3.92 -12.36 11.74
C SER A 201 -4.09 -12.02 13.22
N ASP A 202 -3.24 -12.56 14.08
CA ASP A 202 -3.28 -12.36 15.53
C ASP A 202 -2.96 -10.89 15.87
N ALA A 203 -1.97 -10.28 15.20
CA ALA A 203 -1.63 -8.88 15.37
C ALA A 203 -2.77 -7.94 14.99
N LEU A 204 -3.59 -8.31 13.98
CA LEU A 204 -4.80 -7.60 13.59
C LEU A 204 -6.00 -7.90 14.51
N GLY A 205 -5.91 -8.93 15.38
CA GLY A 205 -6.98 -9.33 16.29
C GLY A 205 -8.12 -10.09 15.62
N LEU A 206 -7.86 -10.76 14.49
CA LEU A 206 -8.92 -11.43 13.70
C LEU A 206 -9.47 -12.69 14.39
N GLY A 207 -8.70 -13.33 15.26
CA GLY A 207 -9.12 -14.50 16.03
C GLY A 207 -9.79 -14.18 17.39
N GLY A 208 -9.88 -12.88 17.73
CA GLY A 208 -10.45 -12.44 19.01
C GLY A 208 -9.46 -12.56 20.20
N GLU A 209 -8.16 -12.53 19.92
CA GLU A 209 -7.09 -12.56 20.91
C GLU A 209 -7.18 -11.41 21.92
N SER A 210 -6.60 -11.59 23.10
CA SER A 210 -6.40 -10.49 24.03
C SER A 210 -5.49 -9.40 23.44
N VAL A 211 -5.57 -8.20 23.98
CA VAL A 211 -4.68 -7.09 23.54
C VAL A 211 -3.20 -7.50 23.71
N GLU A 212 -2.89 -8.18 24.80
CA GLU A 212 -1.55 -8.63 25.12
C GLU A 212 -1.04 -9.67 24.12
N ALA A 213 -1.87 -10.66 23.78
CA ALA A 213 -1.56 -11.68 22.77
C ALA A 213 -1.36 -11.06 21.38
N SER A 214 -2.24 -10.13 20.99
CA SER A 214 -2.10 -9.43 19.70
C SER A 214 -0.86 -8.51 19.66
N CYS A 215 -0.44 -7.93 20.78
CA CYS A 215 0.81 -7.18 20.87
C CYS A 215 2.04 -8.10 20.71
N THR A 216 2.02 -9.28 21.33
CA THR A 216 3.06 -10.30 21.15
C THR A 216 3.15 -10.76 19.70
N ALA A 217 2.01 -10.96 19.05
CA ALA A 217 1.95 -11.32 17.64
C ALA A 217 2.55 -10.23 16.71
N ALA A 218 2.35 -8.94 17.01
CA ALA A 218 2.97 -7.86 16.26
C ALA A 218 4.50 -7.82 16.43
N LEU A 219 5.01 -8.11 17.63
CA LEU A 219 6.45 -8.26 17.87
C LEU A 219 7.04 -9.47 17.11
N ARG A 220 6.31 -10.59 17.08
CA ARG A 220 6.67 -11.75 16.26
C ARG A 220 6.66 -11.43 14.77
N LEU A 221 5.68 -10.66 14.29
CA LEU A 221 5.62 -10.22 12.91
C LEU A 221 6.84 -9.38 12.53
N PHE A 222 7.27 -8.47 13.40
CA PHE A 222 8.50 -7.69 13.21
C PHE A 222 9.73 -8.61 13.17
N ALA A 223 9.82 -9.61 14.03
CA ALA A 223 10.93 -10.57 14.04
C ALA A 223 11.02 -11.38 12.73
N LEU A 224 9.88 -11.86 12.23
CA LEU A 224 9.81 -12.56 10.93
C LEU A 224 10.26 -11.65 9.77
N ALA A 225 9.81 -10.38 9.78
CA ALA A 225 10.25 -9.41 8.78
C ALA A 225 11.76 -9.11 8.89
N ALA A 226 12.31 -9.06 10.10
CA ALA A 226 13.74 -8.85 10.34
C ALA A 226 14.61 -9.92 9.69
N GLU A 227 14.22 -11.19 9.76
CA GLU A 227 14.95 -12.29 9.11
C GLU A 227 15.04 -12.07 7.59
N GLU A 228 13.96 -11.63 6.97
CA GLU A 228 13.87 -11.38 5.53
C GLU A 228 14.67 -10.14 5.09
N VAL A 229 14.66 -9.08 5.91
CA VAL A 229 15.27 -7.78 5.56
C VAL A 229 16.75 -7.73 5.95
N ARG A 230 17.20 -8.54 6.89
CA ARG A 230 18.59 -8.57 7.40
C ARG A 230 19.67 -8.47 6.33
N PRO A 231 19.60 -9.16 5.17
CA PRO A 231 20.63 -9.08 4.13
C PRO A 231 20.76 -7.69 3.47
N LEU A 232 19.79 -6.80 3.65
CA LEU A 232 19.77 -5.45 3.08
C LEU A 232 20.31 -4.39 4.06
N LEU A 233 20.43 -4.73 5.36
CA LEU A 233 20.76 -3.77 6.41
C LEU A 233 22.28 -3.50 6.44
N ASP A 234 22.64 -2.23 6.53
CA ASP A 234 23.99 -1.82 6.91
C ASP A 234 24.28 -2.09 8.40
N GLU A 235 25.53 -1.89 8.82
CA GLU A 235 25.96 -2.14 10.22
C GLU A 235 25.16 -1.28 11.24
N ARG A 236 24.88 -0.03 10.93
CA ARG A 236 24.10 0.90 11.78
C ARG A 236 22.65 0.44 11.87
N GLN A 237 22.04 0.13 10.74
CA GLN A 237 20.65 -0.34 10.66
C GLN A 237 20.48 -1.68 11.39
N LEU A 238 21.41 -2.59 11.19
CA LEU A 238 21.42 -3.88 11.86
C LEU A 238 21.48 -3.73 13.39
N ALA A 239 22.34 -2.84 13.91
CA ALA A 239 22.44 -2.59 15.33
C ALA A 239 21.11 -2.07 15.93
N VAL A 240 20.39 -1.19 15.20
CA VAL A 240 19.07 -0.68 15.60
C VAL A 240 18.03 -1.80 15.63
N VAL A 241 17.95 -2.61 14.56
CA VAL A 241 17.00 -3.72 14.46
C VAL A 241 17.25 -4.78 15.54
N GLU A 242 18.52 -5.15 15.78
CA GLU A 242 18.87 -6.09 16.84
C GLU A 242 18.53 -5.57 18.25
N HIS A 243 18.67 -4.27 18.47
CA HIS A 243 18.21 -3.66 19.72
C HIS A 243 16.69 -3.83 19.89
N ALA A 244 15.92 -3.54 18.85
CA ALA A 244 14.46 -3.72 18.87
C ALA A 244 14.04 -5.18 19.10
N LEU A 245 14.72 -6.14 18.46
CA LEU A 245 14.47 -7.57 18.67
C LEU A 245 14.70 -8.01 20.11
N ARG A 246 15.82 -7.60 20.73
CA ARG A 246 16.08 -7.87 22.15
C ARG A 246 15.00 -7.28 23.07
N ARG A 247 14.49 -6.09 22.74
CA ARG A 247 13.38 -5.48 23.50
C ARG A 247 12.08 -6.29 23.36
N ALA A 248 11.79 -6.73 22.15
CA ALA A 248 10.63 -7.58 21.85
C ALA A 248 10.69 -8.90 22.64
N GLU A 249 11.81 -9.61 22.62
CA GLU A 249 12.03 -10.85 23.38
C GLU A 249 11.82 -10.65 24.88
N THR A 250 12.40 -9.58 25.46
CA THR A 250 12.27 -9.27 26.87
C THR A 250 10.81 -9.09 27.30
N VAL A 251 10.02 -8.39 26.48
CA VAL A 251 8.60 -8.12 26.80
C VAL A 251 7.72 -9.35 26.57
N THR A 252 7.98 -10.09 25.51
CA THR A 252 7.26 -11.35 25.26
C THR A 252 7.42 -12.35 26.41
N ALA A 253 8.63 -12.45 26.97
CA ALA A 253 8.91 -13.29 28.14
C ALA A 253 8.18 -12.84 29.42
N LEU A 254 7.77 -11.56 29.52
CA LEU A 254 6.97 -11.05 30.67
C LEU A 254 5.47 -11.38 30.54
N LEU A 255 5.00 -11.69 29.33
CA LEU A 255 3.59 -11.98 29.04
C LEU A 255 3.29 -13.48 28.98
N SER A 256 4.33 -14.32 28.97
CA SER A 256 4.25 -15.80 28.98
C SER A 256 4.12 -16.33 30.39
#